data_f2cfb5e4cf0e7e3e4522c7ee3022c05a
#
_entry.id   f2cfb5e4cf0e7e3e4522c7ee3022c05a
#
_cell.length_a   1.000
_cell.length_b   1.000
_cell.length_c   1.000
_cell.angle_alpha   90.00
_cell.angle_beta   90.00
_cell.angle_gamma   90.00
#
_symmetry.space_group_name_H-M   'P 1'
#
loop_
_entity.id
_entity.type
_entity.pdbx_description
1 polymer ?
#
loop_
_entity_poly.entity_id
_entity_poly.type
_entity_poly.pdbx_seq_one_letter_code
_entity_poly.pdbx_strand_id
1 'polypeptide(L)'
;MLFRSELQNGYQKYFEENKERICDTNYTDETFETEKIALVSNPIHTGPKEPVVWYQLGELMKNAKERVKIHTPYIICNDMMYNTWKEIAERVPDFSIMTNSVANNGNPFGSADYARNRNRILNTGIDIWEYEGGYSYHGKSILIDDDLSVIGSFNMDMRSTYLDTELMLVIRSKEINKQLEEGMMEYERVSRQVLEDGTYRDPYHVEPIELTKKRQRNVLLVQHLLGWARYLF
;
A
#
# COMPACT_ATOMS: atom_id res chain seq x y z
N MET A 1 15.72 -22.68 28.02
CA MET A 1 14.46 -23.07 28.68
C MET A 1 13.66 -21.85 29.21
N LEU A 2 14.28 -20.90 29.91
CA LEU A 2 13.60 -19.70 30.47
C LEU A 2 12.81 -18.88 29.45
N PHE A 3 13.38 -18.56 28.30
CA PHE A 3 12.74 -17.74 27.27
C PHE A 3 11.43 -18.35 26.74
N ARG A 4 11.36 -19.67 26.58
CA ARG A 4 10.17 -20.38 26.11
C ARG A 4 9.04 -20.35 27.15
N SER A 5 9.37 -20.43 28.44
CA SER A 5 8.38 -20.36 29.52
C SER A 5 7.84 -18.94 29.72
N GLU A 6 8.68 -17.92 29.54
CA GLU A 6 8.23 -16.52 29.63
C GLU A 6 7.29 -16.16 28.47
N LEU A 7 7.58 -16.60 27.25
CA LEU A 7 6.68 -16.44 26.11
C LEU A 7 5.34 -17.19 26.30
N GLN A 8 5.37 -18.41 26.81
CA GLN A 8 4.16 -19.18 27.10
C GLN A 8 3.31 -18.52 28.17
N ASN A 9 3.93 -18.03 29.25
CA ASN A 9 3.22 -17.35 30.33
C ASN A 9 2.64 -16.00 29.88
N GLY A 10 3.39 -15.25 29.06
CA GLY A 10 2.91 -14.00 28.46
C GLY A 10 1.74 -14.22 27.53
N TYR A 11 1.79 -15.23 26.68
CA TYR A 11 0.70 -15.60 25.77
C TYR A 11 -0.54 -16.05 26.53
N GLN A 12 -0.37 -16.89 27.56
CA GLN A 12 -1.48 -17.40 28.36
C GLN A 12 -2.20 -16.27 29.12
N LYS A 13 -1.42 -15.35 29.70
CA LYS A 13 -1.96 -14.14 30.31
C LYS A 13 -2.75 -13.28 29.32
N TYR A 14 -2.17 -13.00 28.14
CA TYR A 14 -2.85 -12.25 27.08
C TYR A 14 -4.14 -12.93 26.64
N PHE A 15 -4.13 -14.25 26.46
CA PHE A 15 -5.31 -15.03 26.08
C PHE A 15 -6.42 -14.93 27.11
N GLU A 16 -6.11 -15.12 28.42
CA GLU A 16 -7.13 -15.03 29.48
C GLU A 16 -7.71 -13.60 29.60
N GLU A 17 -6.86 -12.58 29.46
CA GLU A 17 -7.30 -11.17 29.51
C GLU A 17 -8.17 -10.77 28.29
N ASN A 18 -8.06 -11.46 27.17
CA ASN A 18 -8.78 -11.17 25.93
C ASN A 18 -9.73 -12.31 25.48
N LYS A 19 -10.01 -13.28 26.36
CA LYS A 19 -10.74 -14.50 26.01
C LYS A 19 -12.12 -14.21 25.40
N GLU A 20 -12.90 -13.31 25.99
CA GLU A 20 -14.20 -12.92 25.46
C GLU A 20 -14.07 -12.37 24.03
N ARG A 21 -13.11 -11.46 23.82
CA ARG A 21 -12.85 -10.87 22.51
C ARG A 21 -12.35 -11.89 21.47
N ILE A 22 -11.61 -12.92 21.89
CA ILE A 22 -11.02 -13.94 20.99
C ILE A 22 -12.01 -15.09 20.73
N CYS A 23 -12.77 -15.53 21.75
CA CYS A 23 -13.60 -16.74 21.67
C CYS A 23 -15.10 -16.48 21.49
N ASP A 24 -15.60 -15.32 21.89
CA ASP A 24 -17.04 -15.03 21.90
C ASP A 24 -17.50 -14.18 20.71
N THR A 25 -16.59 -13.82 19.79
CA THR A 25 -16.96 -13.12 18.58
C THR A 25 -17.71 -14.06 17.64
N ASN A 26 -19.00 -13.78 17.42
CA ASN A 26 -19.76 -14.45 16.39
C ASN A 26 -19.46 -13.80 15.04
N TYR A 27 -18.43 -14.29 14.37
CA TYR A 27 -17.98 -13.76 13.07
C TYR A 27 -19.09 -13.80 12.00
N THR A 28 -20.12 -14.64 12.14
CA THR A 28 -21.21 -14.68 11.19
C THR A 28 -22.09 -13.43 11.22
N ASP A 29 -22.17 -12.73 12.34
CA ASP A 29 -22.93 -11.49 12.49
C ASP A 29 -22.23 -10.30 11.83
N GLU A 30 -20.91 -10.44 11.52
CA GLU A 30 -20.07 -9.43 10.89
C GLU A 30 -19.72 -9.77 9.42
N THR A 31 -20.43 -10.73 8.82
CA THR A 31 -20.19 -11.11 7.43
C THR A 31 -21.08 -10.34 6.47
N PHE A 32 -20.56 -10.12 5.26
CA PHE A 32 -21.27 -9.49 4.16
C PHE A 32 -21.42 -10.46 3.01
N GLU A 33 -22.52 -10.34 2.31
CA GLU A 33 -22.72 -11.10 1.07
C GLU A 33 -21.73 -10.62 0.00
N THR A 34 -21.19 -11.55 -0.76
CA THR A 34 -20.24 -11.26 -1.84
C THR A 34 -20.70 -11.94 -3.13
N GLU A 35 -20.60 -11.22 -4.24
CA GLU A 35 -20.89 -11.81 -5.55
C GLU A 35 -19.79 -12.77 -5.99
N LYS A 36 -18.51 -12.39 -5.70
CA LYS A 36 -17.33 -13.16 -6.08
C LYS A 36 -16.15 -12.83 -5.20
N ILE A 37 -15.40 -13.87 -4.83
CA ILE A 37 -14.08 -13.74 -4.23
C ILE A 37 -13.07 -14.50 -5.08
N ALA A 38 -11.95 -13.90 -5.39
CA ALA A 38 -10.83 -14.53 -6.10
C ALA A 38 -9.52 -14.27 -5.38
N LEU A 39 -8.66 -15.28 -5.32
CA LEU A 39 -7.29 -15.16 -4.85
C LEU A 39 -6.35 -15.04 -6.05
N VAL A 40 -5.55 -13.99 -6.04
CA VAL A 40 -4.50 -13.74 -7.03
C VAL A 40 -3.14 -13.90 -6.35
N SER A 41 -2.23 -14.66 -6.95
CA SER A 41 -0.91 -14.88 -6.40
C SER A 41 0.18 -14.92 -7.46
N ASN A 42 1.39 -14.52 -7.05
CA ASN A 42 2.59 -14.79 -7.82
C ASN A 42 2.97 -16.29 -7.73
N PRO A 43 3.70 -16.83 -8.72
CA PRO A 43 4.20 -18.21 -8.69
C PRO A 43 5.05 -18.50 -7.44
N ILE A 44 4.95 -19.73 -6.91
CA ILE A 44 5.59 -20.16 -5.65
C ILE A 44 6.95 -20.85 -5.89
N HIS A 45 7.68 -20.53 -6.92
CA HIS A 45 9.04 -21.05 -7.14
C HIS A 45 10.10 -20.08 -6.61
N THR A 46 11.31 -20.54 -6.44
CA THR A 46 12.48 -19.73 -6.09
C THR A 46 12.99 -18.94 -7.31
N GLY A 47 13.58 -17.77 -7.05
CA GLY A 47 14.13 -16.91 -8.10
C GLY A 47 13.12 -15.92 -8.69
N PRO A 48 13.48 -15.24 -9.79
CA PRO A 48 12.62 -14.27 -10.44
C PRO A 48 11.31 -14.90 -10.92
N LYS A 49 10.21 -14.16 -10.75
CA LYS A 49 8.85 -14.61 -11.06
C LYS A 49 8.25 -13.81 -12.22
N GLU A 50 7.32 -14.43 -12.90
CA GLU A 50 6.41 -13.72 -13.80
C GLU A 50 5.53 -12.77 -12.95
N PRO A 51 5.30 -11.53 -13.40
CA PRO A 51 4.57 -10.51 -12.66
C PRO A 51 3.04 -10.72 -12.73
N VAL A 52 2.57 -11.91 -12.31
CA VAL A 52 1.16 -12.32 -12.45
C VAL A 52 0.22 -11.40 -11.68
N VAL A 53 0.54 -11.11 -10.42
CA VAL A 53 -0.28 -10.22 -9.58
C VAL A 53 -0.32 -8.83 -10.20
N TRP A 54 0.84 -8.26 -10.58
CA TRP A 54 0.88 -6.95 -11.21
C TRP A 54 0.02 -6.88 -12.47
N TYR A 55 0.16 -7.87 -13.37
CA TYR A 55 -0.61 -7.91 -14.60
C TYR A 55 -2.11 -7.97 -14.35
N GLN A 56 -2.55 -8.88 -13.46
CA GLN A 56 -3.97 -9.06 -13.16
C GLN A 56 -4.58 -7.82 -12.48
N LEU A 57 -3.87 -7.22 -11.51
CA LEU A 57 -4.30 -5.98 -10.88
C LEU A 57 -4.33 -4.82 -11.88
N GLY A 58 -3.31 -4.72 -12.74
CA GLY A 58 -3.25 -3.73 -13.82
C GLY A 58 -4.46 -3.81 -14.74
N GLU A 59 -4.82 -5.02 -15.19
CA GLU A 59 -6.00 -5.22 -16.05
C GLU A 59 -7.31 -4.88 -15.32
N LEU A 60 -7.45 -5.23 -14.03
CA LEU A 60 -8.63 -4.83 -13.24
C LEU A 60 -8.73 -3.30 -13.16
N MET A 61 -7.63 -2.61 -12.82
CA MET A 61 -7.60 -1.16 -12.70
C MET A 61 -7.85 -0.44 -14.05
N LYS A 62 -7.30 -0.93 -15.17
CA LYS A 62 -7.54 -0.38 -16.51
C LYS A 62 -9.00 -0.48 -16.96
N ASN A 63 -9.76 -1.41 -16.40
CA ASN A 63 -11.18 -1.59 -16.70
C ASN A 63 -12.12 -0.83 -15.75
N ALA A 64 -11.58 -0.10 -14.79
CA ALA A 64 -12.35 0.80 -13.93
C ALA A 64 -13.03 1.91 -14.77
N LYS A 65 -14.20 2.34 -14.35
CA LYS A 65 -15.01 3.35 -15.09
C LYS A 65 -14.95 4.72 -14.45
N GLU A 66 -14.82 4.75 -13.13
CA GLU A 66 -14.95 5.98 -12.34
C GLU A 66 -13.68 6.25 -11.54
N ARG A 67 -13.21 5.26 -10.76
CA ARG A 67 -12.10 5.50 -9.83
C ARG A 67 -11.24 4.28 -9.56
N VAL A 68 -9.97 4.55 -9.26
CA VAL A 68 -9.03 3.62 -8.65
C VAL A 68 -8.29 4.32 -7.52
N LYS A 69 -8.38 3.81 -6.31
CA LYS A 69 -7.63 4.29 -5.16
C LYS A 69 -6.69 3.21 -4.65
N ILE A 70 -5.41 3.53 -4.51
CA ILE A 70 -4.37 2.60 -4.05
C ILE A 70 -3.82 3.10 -2.72
N HIS A 71 -3.74 2.24 -1.71
CA HIS A 71 -2.95 2.46 -0.51
C HIS A 71 -1.80 1.47 -0.44
N THR A 72 -0.57 1.97 -0.32
CA THR A 72 0.66 1.16 -0.27
C THR A 72 1.71 1.82 0.62
N PRO A 73 2.56 1.05 1.33
CA PRO A 73 3.57 1.65 2.22
C PRO A 73 4.67 2.39 1.47
N TYR A 74 5.02 1.98 0.25
CA TYR A 74 6.05 2.59 -0.59
C TYR A 74 5.84 2.23 -2.06
N ILE A 75 6.54 2.98 -2.91
CA ILE A 75 6.46 2.89 -4.36
C ILE A 75 7.88 2.76 -4.90
N ILE A 76 8.21 1.61 -5.52
CA ILE A 76 9.51 1.35 -6.16
C ILE A 76 9.26 0.68 -7.51
N CYS A 77 8.92 1.48 -8.52
CA CYS A 77 8.46 0.99 -9.81
C CYS A 77 9.55 1.01 -10.89
N ASN A 78 9.47 0.10 -11.85
CA ASN A 78 10.22 0.12 -13.10
C ASN A 78 9.39 0.76 -14.23
N ASP A 79 9.97 0.82 -15.43
CA ASP A 79 9.35 1.46 -16.61
C ASP A 79 8.03 0.81 -17.00
N MET A 80 7.94 -0.52 -16.93
CA MET A 80 6.71 -1.26 -17.24
C MET A 80 5.59 -0.87 -16.26
N MET A 81 5.90 -0.78 -14.98
CA MET A 81 4.94 -0.41 -13.95
C MET A 81 4.44 1.04 -14.13
N TYR A 82 5.33 1.99 -14.41
CA TYR A 82 4.95 3.37 -14.74
C TYR A 82 4.11 3.47 -16.01
N ASN A 83 4.40 2.67 -17.04
CA ASN A 83 3.60 2.65 -18.26
C ASN A 83 2.18 2.11 -17.98
N THR A 84 2.05 1.07 -17.14
CA THR A 84 0.73 0.58 -16.71
C THR A 84 -0.07 1.69 -16.02
N TRP A 85 0.56 2.49 -15.15
CA TRP A 85 -0.12 3.61 -14.48
C TRP A 85 -0.55 4.71 -15.46
N LYS A 86 0.27 5.01 -16.47
CA LYS A 86 -0.15 5.95 -17.54
C LYS A 86 -1.38 5.44 -18.28
N GLU A 87 -1.40 4.17 -18.65
CA GLU A 87 -2.55 3.57 -19.31
C GLU A 87 -3.82 3.59 -18.43
N ILE A 88 -3.68 3.47 -17.10
CA ILE A 88 -4.80 3.60 -16.17
C ILE A 88 -5.24 5.05 -16.10
N ALA A 89 -4.34 6.01 -15.91
CA ALA A 89 -4.64 7.43 -15.81
C ALA A 89 -5.32 8.00 -17.07
N GLU A 90 -5.01 7.46 -18.25
CA GLU A 90 -5.66 7.83 -19.50
C GLU A 90 -7.13 7.37 -19.59
N ARG A 91 -7.55 6.41 -18.78
CA ARG A 91 -8.87 5.76 -18.84
C ARG A 91 -9.75 6.05 -17.65
N VAL A 92 -9.15 6.21 -16.47
CA VAL A 92 -9.83 6.32 -15.19
C VAL A 92 -9.81 7.76 -14.70
N PRO A 93 -10.96 8.42 -14.55
CA PRO A 93 -11.03 9.84 -14.19
C PRO A 93 -10.45 10.17 -12.81
N ASP A 94 -10.64 9.30 -11.82
CA ASP A 94 -10.12 9.46 -10.46
C ASP A 94 -9.12 8.33 -10.17
N PHE A 95 -7.83 8.61 -10.36
CA PHE A 95 -6.76 7.65 -10.12
C PHE A 95 -5.77 8.20 -9.09
N SER A 96 -5.76 7.62 -7.90
CA SER A 96 -4.98 8.12 -6.78
C SER A 96 -4.21 7.03 -6.03
N ILE A 97 -3.11 7.42 -5.40
CA ILE A 97 -2.29 6.55 -4.56
C ILE A 97 -1.88 7.27 -3.27
N MET A 98 -2.14 6.65 -2.12
CA MET A 98 -1.59 7.07 -0.85
C MET A 98 -0.38 6.24 -0.48
N THR A 99 0.68 6.90 -0.07
CA THR A 99 1.90 6.28 0.44
C THR A 99 2.48 7.09 1.61
N ASN A 100 3.42 6.51 2.36
CA ASN A 100 4.08 7.27 3.41
C ASN A 100 4.87 8.45 2.82
N SER A 101 4.82 9.61 3.47
CA SER A 101 5.77 10.69 3.18
C SER A 101 7.21 10.24 3.43
N VAL A 102 8.17 10.92 2.86
CA VAL A 102 9.60 10.65 3.10
C VAL A 102 9.95 10.71 4.59
N ALA A 103 9.32 11.60 5.33
CA ALA A 103 9.52 11.75 6.77
C ALA A 103 8.85 10.63 7.59
N ASN A 104 7.72 10.10 7.14
CA ASN A 104 6.93 9.12 7.88
C ASN A 104 7.30 7.66 7.56
N ASN A 105 7.94 7.39 6.44
CA ASN A 105 8.21 6.03 5.96
C ASN A 105 9.27 5.30 6.80
N GLY A 106 8.92 4.17 7.41
CA GLY A 106 9.84 3.34 8.20
C GLY A 106 10.94 2.65 7.39
N ASN A 107 10.74 2.48 6.06
CA ASN A 107 11.70 1.86 5.16
C ASN A 107 12.59 2.93 4.49
N PRO A 108 13.92 2.98 4.79
CA PRO A 108 14.82 3.98 4.22
C PRO A 108 15.00 3.83 2.69
N PHE A 109 14.89 2.60 2.16
CA PHE A 109 14.97 2.35 0.71
C PHE A 109 13.72 2.86 -0.01
N GLY A 110 12.54 2.53 0.53
CA GLY A 110 11.28 3.05 0.02
C GLY A 110 11.22 4.58 0.04
N SER A 111 11.67 5.21 1.14
CA SER A 111 11.78 6.68 1.25
C SER A 111 12.71 7.27 0.19
N ALA A 112 13.88 6.64 -0.01
CA ALA A 112 14.91 7.13 -0.91
C ALA A 112 14.47 7.01 -2.38
N ASP A 113 13.89 5.88 -2.77
CA ASP A 113 13.40 5.66 -4.13
C ASP A 113 12.21 6.56 -4.46
N TYR A 114 11.25 6.66 -3.54
CA TYR A 114 10.11 7.55 -3.68
C TYR A 114 10.55 9.02 -3.84
N ALA A 115 11.42 9.53 -2.95
CA ALA A 115 11.91 10.90 -3.03
C ALA A 115 12.62 11.19 -4.36
N ARG A 116 13.35 10.21 -4.91
CA ARG A 116 14.03 10.33 -6.21
C ARG A 116 13.06 10.32 -7.38
N ASN A 117 12.01 9.52 -7.32
CA ASN A 117 11.13 9.24 -8.44
C ASN A 117 9.76 9.93 -8.34
N ARG A 118 9.50 10.75 -7.30
CA ARG A 118 8.19 11.39 -7.06
C ARG A 118 7.64 12.10 -8.29
N ASN A 119 8.46 12.93 -8.94
CA ASN A 119 8.03 13.63 -10.16
C ASN A 119 7.73 12.67 -11.31
N ARG A 120 8.44 11.55 -11.38
CA ARG A 120 8.17 10.52 -12.38
C ARG A 120 6.82 9.83 -12.14
N ILE A 121 6.47 9.63 -10.87
CA ILE A 121 5.17 9.07 -10.48
C ILE A 121 4.06 10.06 -10.85
N LEU A 122 4.19 11.34 -10.50
CA LEU A 122 3.25 12.40 -10.90
C LEU A 122 3.06 12.46 -12.42
N ASN A 123 4.15 12.34 -13.19
CA ASN A 123 4.12 12.34 -14.66
C ASN A 123 3.37 11.13 -15.27
N THR A 124 2.94 10.16 -14.47
CA THR A 124 2.02 9.12 -14.95
C THR A 124 0.56 9.55 -14.96
N GLY A 125 0.24 10.68 -14.35
CA GLY A 125 -1.13 11.18 -14.20
C GLY A 125 -1.85 10.68 -12.95
N ILE A 126 -1.16 9.96 -12.06
CA ILE A 126 -1.72 9.51 -10.78
C ILE A 126 -1.61 10.62 -9.72
N ASP A 127 -2.67 10.86 -8.98
CA ASP A 127 -2.68 11.74 -7.81
C ASP A 127 -2.00 11.08 -6.62
N ILE A 128 -0.98 11.75 -6.07
CA ILE A 128 -0.22 11.21 -4.92
C ILE A 128 -0.69 11.87 -3.63
N TRP A 129 -0.97 11.05 -2.62
CA TRP A 129 -1.24 11.49 -1.25
C TRP A 129 -0.13 10.98 -0.32
N GLU A 130 0.55 11.88 0.36
CA GLU A 130 1.59 11.57 1.34
C GLU A 130 1.01 11.50 2.74
N TYR A 131 1.05 10.31 3.34
CA TYR A 131 0.57 10.04 4.69
C TYR A 131 1.54 10.53 5.76
N GLU A 132 1.01 11.26 6.75
CA GLU A 132 1.75 11.95 7.82
C GLU A 132 1.30 11.52 9.23
N GLY A 133 0.75 10.33 9.41
CA GLY A 133 0.11 9.91 10.66
C GLY A 133 1.03 9.55 11.84
N GLY A 134 2.34 9.81 11.77
CA GLY A 134 3.31 9.63 12.87
C GLY A 134 3.88 8.22 13.01
N TYR A 135 3.27 7.21 12.43
CA TYR A 135 3.79 5.84 12.30
C TYR A 135 3.72 5.38 10.85
N SER A 136 4.60 4.48 10.46
CA SER A 136 4.65 4.03 9.07
C SER A 136 3.40 3.22 8.72
N TYR A 137 2.63 3.68 7.72
CA TYR A 137 1.53 2.91 7.14
C TYR A 137 2.07 1.65 6.45
N HIS A 138 1.42 0.51 6.62
CA HIS A 138 1.86 -0.75 6.00
C HIS A 138 0.73 -1.58 5.37
N GLY A 139 -0.45 -1.00 5.19
CA GLY A 139 -1.56 -1.64 4.46
C GLY A 139 -1.29 -1.69 2.94
N LYS A 140 -1.90 -2.64 2.27
CA LYS A 140 -1.91 -2.78 0.81
C LYS A 140 -3.34 -3.08 0.41
N SER A 141 -3.99 -2.07 -0.13
CA SER A 141 -5.38 -2.15 -0.55
C SER A 141 -5.62 -1.33 -1.81
N ILE A 142 -6.57 -1.78 -2.61
CA ILE A 142 -7.01 -1.07 -3.81
C ILE A 142 -8.54 -1.09 -3.82
N LEU A 143 -9.14 0.07 -4.07
CA LEU A 143 -10.54 0.21 -4.42
C LEU A 143 -10.66 0.47 -5.92
N ILE A 144 -11.56 -0.23 -6.57
CA ILE A 144 -11.89 -0.06 -7.98
C ILE A 144 -13.40 0.14 -8.09
N ASP A 145 -13.80 1.29 -8.57
CA ASP A 145 -15.20 1.73 -8.63
C ASP A 145 -15.90 1.63 -7.24
N ASP A 146 -17.18 1.24 -7.21
CA ASP A 146 -17.99 1.14 -5.98
C ASP A 146 -18.26 -0.32 -5.53
N ASP A 147 -17.68 -1.30 -6.23
CA ASP A 147 -18.00 -2.71 -6.01
C ASP A 147 -16.80 -3.65 -5.87
N LEU A 148 -15.58 -3.23 -6.24
CA LEU A 148 -14.42 -4.10 -6.23
C LEU A 148 -13.38 -3.65 -5.21
N SER A 149 -13.02 -4.55 -4.30
CA SER A 149 -12.01 -4.35 -3.27
C SER A 149 -10.87 -5.34 -3.43
N VAL A 150 -9.62 -4.88 -3.26
CA VAL A 150 -8.44 -5.73 -3.31
C VAL A 150 -7.60 -5.49 -2.07
N ILE A 151 -7.29 -6.54 -1.32
CA ILE A 151 -6.48 -6.48 -0.10
C ILE A 151 -5.49 -7.65 -0.07
N GLY A 152 -4.31 -7.43 0.52
CA GLY A 152 -3.34 -8.51 0.65
C GLY A 152 -1.93 -8.05 1.01
N SER A 153 -0.94 -8.75 0.46
CA SER A 153 0.46 -8.55 0.80
C SER A 153 1.27 -7.76 -0.24
N PHE A 154 0.75 -7.58 -1.47
CA PHE A 154 1.47 -7.00 -2.60
C PHE A 154 1.71 -5.49 -2.43
N ASN A 155 2.99 -5.09 -2.40
CA ASN A 155 3.39 -3.69 -2.47
C ASN A 155 3.50 -3.20 -3.92
N MET A 156 3.42 -1.89 -4.13
CA MET A 156 3.71 -1.27 -5.43
C MET A 156 5.23 -1.16 -5.65
N ASP A 157 5.92 -2.31 -5.61
CA ASP A 157 7.37 -2.38 -5.76
C ASP A 157 7.83 -3.55 -6.65
N MET A 158 9.09 -3.47 -7.10
CA MET A 158 9.67 -4.49 -7.97
C MET A 158 9.89 -5.82 -7.26
N ARG A 159 10.13 -5.80 -5.96
CA ARG A 159 10.31 -7.02 -5.18
C ARG A 159 9.02 -7.82 -5.11
N SER A 160 7.91 -7.18 -4.75
CA SER A 160 6.58 -7.81 -4.77
C SER A 160 6.20 -8.28 -6.18
N THR A 161 6.62 -7.53 -7.21
CA THR A 161 6.28 -7.85 -8.61
C THR A 161 7.06 -9.06 -9.13
N TYR A 162 8.35 -9.21 -8.82
CA TYR A 162 9.24 -10.17 -9.49
C TYR A 162 9.92 -11.18 -8.58
N LEU A 163 9.91 -11.01 -7.27
CA LEU A 163 10.70 -11.85 -6.35
C LEU A 163 9.85 -12.53 -5.28
N ASP A 164 8.93 -11.83 -4.64
CA ASP A 164 8.17 -12.35 -3.52
C ASP A 164 6.93 -13.14 -3.99
N THR A 165 6.53 -14.12 -3.18
CA THR A 165 5.25 -14.80 -3.34
C THR A 165 4.18 -13.98 -2.65
N GLU A 166 3.48 -13.18 -3.43
CA GLU A 166 2.44 -12.29 -2.94
C GLU A 166 1.05 -12.87 -3.15
N LEU A 167 0.13 -12.50 -2.28
CA LEU A 167 -1.27 -12.88 -2.34
C LEU A 167 -2.15 -11.62 -2.28
N MET A 168 -3.13 -11.53 -3.18
CA MET A 168 -4.16 -10.50 -3.14
C MET A 168 -5.54 -11.16 -3.23
N LEU A 169 -6.42 -10.77 -2.32
CA LEU A 169 -7.81 -11.16 -2.33
C LEU A 169 -8.61 -10.08 -3.08
N VAL A 170 -9.27 -10.48 -4.14
CA VAL A 170 -10.15 -9.62 -4.96
C VAL A 170 -11.59 -9.97 -4.62
N ILE A 171 -12.33 -9.00 -4.12
CA ILE A 171 -13.68 -9.19 -3.58
C ILE A 171 -14.65 -8.27 -4.32
N ARG A 172 -15.71 -8.83 -4.90
CA ARG A 172 -16.81 -8.09 -5.46
C ARG A 172 -17.95 -8.03 -4.48
N SER A 173 -18.14 -6.88 -3.85
CA SER A 173 -19.23 -6.55 -2.93
C SER A 173 -19.23 -5.05 -2.66
N LYS A 174 -20.37 -4.39 -2.81
CA LYS A 174 -20.51 -2.96 -2.53
C LYS A 174 -20.36 -2.65 -1.04
N GLU A 175 -20.86 -3.51 -0.17
CA GLU A 175 -20.79 -3.36 1.28
C GLU A 175 -19.34 -3.41 1.77
N ILE A 176 -18.58 -4.41 1.30
CA ILE A 176 -17.16 -4.55 1.62
C ILE A 176 -16.35 -3.41 1.01
N ASN A 177 -16.66 -2.99 -0.22
CA ASN A 177 -16.00 -1.85 -0.85
C ASN A 177 -16.20 -0.58 -0.03
N LYS A 178 -17.42 -0.28 0.40
CA LYS A 178 -17.72 0.86 1.26
C LYS A 178 -17.00 0.77 2.61
N GLN A 179 -16.99 -0.38 3.26
CA GLN A 179 -16.29 -0.57 4.53
C GLN A 179 -14.77 -0.35 4.38
N LEU A 180 -14.17 -0.86 3.30
CA LEU A 180 -12.75 -0.63 3.01
C LEU A 180 -12.49 0.85 2.72
N GLU A 181 -13.37 1.53 1.97
CA GLU A 181 -13.25 2.95 1.70
C GLU A 181 -13.28 3.79 2.98
N GLU A 182 -14.22 3.52 3.88
CA GLU A 182 -14.32 4.20 5.17
C GLU A 182 -13.01 4.06 5.97
N GLY A 183 -12.43 2.85 6.03
CA GLY A 183 -11.12 2.62 6.65
C GLY A 183 -9.97 3.32 5.94
N MET A 184 -9.95 3.36 4.60
CA MET A 184 -8.93 4.08 3.82
C MET A 184 -9.02 5.59 4.02
N MET A 185 -10.23 6.15 4.09
CA MET A 185 -10.44 7.59 4.32
C MET A 185 -9.87 8.08 5.67
N GLU A 186 -9.80 7.25 6.69
CA GLU A 186 -9.17 7.63 7.97
C GLU A 186 -7.69 8.00 7.79
N TYR A 187 -6.98 7.27 6.92
CA TYR A 187 -5.59 7.55 6.58
C TYR A 187 -5.46 8.73 5.60
N GLU A 188 -6.38 8.86 4.66
CA GLU A 188 -6.40 10.00 3.74
C GLU A 188 -6.59 11.35 4.47
N ARG A 189 -7.38 11.38 5.55
CA ARG A 189 -7.59 12.58 6.37
C ARG A 189 -6.32 13.08 7.09
N VAL A 190 -5.32 12.26 7.22
CA VAL A 190 -3.99 12.64 7.76
C VAL A 190 -2.91 12.57 6.67
N SER A 191 -3.31 12.82 5.42
CA SER A 191 -2.45 12.84 4.26
C SER A 191 -2.57 14.17 3.52
N ARG A 192 -1.52 14.55 2.77
CA ARG A 192 -1.48 15.75 1.94
C ARG A 192 -1.26 15.38 0.48
N GLN A 193 -2.03 15.97 -0.43
CA GLN A 193 -1.87 15.74 -1.86
C GLN A 193 -0.65 16.49 -2.39
N VAL A 194 0.19 15.80 -3.13
CA VAL A 194 1.35 16.38 -3.82
C VAL A 194 0.89 16.97 -5.16
N LEU A 195 1.23 18.23 -5.42
CA LEU A 195 0.93 18.89 -6.69
C LEU A 195 2.12 18.77 -7.67
N GLU A 196 1.87 19.02 -8.96
CA GLU A 196 2.88 18.92 -10.02
C GLU A 196 4.09 19.84 -9.79
N ASP A 197 3.88 21.00 -9.18
CA ASP A 197 4.94 21.96 -8.84
C ASP A 197 5.73 21.58 -7.58
N GLY A 198 5.40 20.44 -6.94
CA GLY A 198 6.01 19.95 -5.72
C GLY A 198 5.46 20.58 -4.43
N THR A 199 4.49 21.49 -4.53
CA THR A 199 3.74 22.00 -3.38
C THR A 199 2.67 21.01 -2.93
N TYR A 200 1.94 21.34 -1.86
CA TYR A 200 0.92 20.46 -1.32
C TYR A 200 -0.46 21.13 -1.31
N ARG A 201 -1.46 20.38 -1.72
CA ARG A 201 -2.85 20.66 -1.38
C ARG A 201 -3.18 19.92 -0.08
N ASP A 202 -3.62 20.66 0.92
CA ASP A 202 -3.90 20.13 2.26
C ASP A 202 -5.31 20.52 2.71
N PRO A 203 -6.33 19.76 2.30
CA PRO A 203 -7.71 20.06 2.64
C PRO A 203 -8.05 19.75 4.10
N TYR A 204 -7.20 18.97 4.78
CA TYR A 204 -7.43 18.52 6.15
C TYR A 204 -6.59 19.24 7.19
N HIS A 205 -5.73 20.18 6.78
CA HIS A 205 -4.82 20.94 7.68
C HIS A 205 -3.90 20.02 8.48
N VAL A 206 -3.28 19.07 7.80
CA VAL A 206 -2.38 18.06 8.39
C VAL A 206 -1.05 18.69 8.75
N GLU A 207 -0.63 18.54 10.01
CA GLU A 207 0.70 18.97 10.42
C GLU A 207 1.77 17.99 9.85
N PRO A 208 2.67 18.45 8.97
CA PRO A 208 3.66 17.58 8.34
C PRO A 208 4.71 17.13 9.35
N ILE A 209 5.13 15.87 9.24
CA ILE A 209 6.24 15.35 10.02
C ILE A 209 7.53 16.01 9.55
N GLU A 210 8.29 16.56 10.48
CA GLU A 210 9.57 17.19 10.17
C GLU A 210 10.59 16.17 9.68
N LEU A 211 11.15 16.41 8.49
CA LEU A 211 12.26 15.62 7.95
C LEU A 211 13.57 16.02 8.62
N THR A 212 13.96 15.30 9.67
CA THR A 212 15.21 15.60 10.40
C THR A 212 16.44 15.56 9.48
N LYS A 213 17.44 16.41 9.76
CA LYS A 213 18.71 16.45 9.01
C LYS A 213 19.39 15.08 8.91
N LYS A 214 19.32 14.29 9.99
CA LYS A 214 19.87 12.92 10.02
C LYS A 214 19.15 12.04 9.00
N ARG A 215 17.82 12.10 8.95
CA ARG A 215 17.00 11.31 8.02
C ARG A 215 17.23 11.75 6.57
N GLN A 216 17.23 13.05 6.32
CA GLN A 216 17.53 13.60 5.00
C GLN A 216 18.88 13.11 4.47
N ARG A 217 19.93 13.16 5.30
CA ARG A 217 21.25 12.63 4.95
C ARG A 217 21.24 11.14 4.66
N ASN A 218 20.51 10.34 5.45
CA ASN A 218 20.40 8.91 5.21
C ASN A 218 19.66 8.61 3.90
N VAL A 219 18.58 9.31 3.61
CA VAL A 219 17.84 9.18 2.33
C VAL A 219 18.76 9.49 1.15
N LEU A 220 19.49 10.59 1.17
CA LEU A 220 20.46 10.95 0.12
C LEU A 220 21.57 9.91 -0.04
N LEU A 221 22.08 9.37 1.07
CA LEU A 221 23.11 8.33 1.06
C LEU A 221 22.59 7.04 0.40
N VAL A 222 21.39 6.61 0.77
CA VAL A 222 20.75 5.43 0.17
C VAL A 222 20.48 5.64 -1.32
N GLN A 223 19.99 6.82 -1.72
CA GLN A 223 19.79 7.16 -3.14
C GLN A 223 21.08 7.05 -3.96
N HIS A 224 22.20 7.46 -3.40
CA HIS A 224 23.49 7.47 -4.09
C HIS A 224 24.15 6.10 -4.16
N LEU A 225 24.12 5.36 -3.04
CA LEU A 225 24.84 4.08 -2.92
C LEU A 225 24.05 2.87 -3.45
N LEU A 226 22.72 2.89 -3.39
CA LEU A 226 21.89 1.69 -3.60
C LEU A 226 20.94 1.80 -4.78
N GLY A 227 21.04 2.85 -5.60
CA GLY A 227 20.22 3.01 -6.79
C GLY A 227 20.31 1.85 -7.80
N TRP A 228 21.45 1.15 -7.82
CA TRP A 228 21.66 -0.04 -8.66
C TRP A 228 20.93 -1.30 -8.12
N ALA A 229 20.63 -1.33 -6.82
CA ALA A 229 19.99 -2.48 -6.16
C ALA A 229 18.45 -2.35 -6.06
N ARG A 230 17.84 -1.38 -6.77
CA ARG A 230 16.40 -1.12 -6.74
C ARG A 230 15.54 -2.36 -6.99
N TYR A 231 16.02 -3.29 -7.79
CA TYR A 231 15.30 -4.53 -8.13
C TYR A 231 15.15 -5.50 -6.95
N LEU A 232 15.86 -5.25 -5.84
CA LEU A 232 15.75 -6.04 -4.60
C LEU A 232 14.69 -5.47 -3.61
N PHE A 233 14.09 -4.33 -4.00
CA PHE A 233 13.14 -3.60 -3.16
C PHE A 233 11.86 -3.30 -3.91
#